data_784952e2c78334388d09b072ff53c2f9
#
_entry.id   784952e2c78334388d09b072ff53c2f9
#
_cell.length_a   1.000
_cell.length_b   1.000
_cell.length_c   1.000
_cell.angle_alpha   90.00
_cell.angle_beta   90.00
_cell.angle_gamma   90.00
#
_symmetry.space_group_name_H-M   'P 1'
#
loop_
_entity.id
_entity.type
_entity.pdbx_description
1 polymer ?
#
loop_
_entity_poly.entity_id
_entity_poly.type
_entity_poly.pdbx_seq_one_letter_code
_entity_poly.pdbx_strand_id
1 'polypeptide(L)'
;EAARGTNALGTALVEARPTLIDCGEHYLDRLSDFSCTSVPIHCPQGDILGVLDLTREGPLGRVHDSTALLSMAVSQIESRVFNNSFPDQIVLAFHSRRQYLESPWQGLLAVSLGGQILAVSAQACQLLRAERSALVGRRCEEFLGVDGVQLLTRLQQGGVGSVQTAKGEFFYKTLRAPARSVNLGGPPRSVAKTAKAQPDLEALAGNNPRYARALRMARQGLANELPVLLLGETGTGKEVIARALHLAGSRSDKPFVAVNCAAIPEGLIESEL
;
A
#
# COMPACT_ATOMS: atom_id res chain seq x y z
N GLU A 1 0.65 -28.96 -7.71
CA GLU A 1 -0.42 -29.80 -8.26
C GLU A 1 0.06 -31.21 -8.58
N ALA A 2 1.20 -31.39 -9.27
CA ALA A 2 1.70 -32.73 -9.66
C ALA A 2 1.77 -33.75 -8.51
N ALA A 3 1.97 -33.30 -7.26
CA ALA A 3 2.09 -34.17 -6.10
C ALA A 3 0.81 -34.26 -5.24
N ARG A 4 -0.12 -33.34 -5.36
CA ARG A 4 -1.28 -33.20 -4.45
C ARG A 4 -2.64 -33.00 -5.15
N GLY A 5 -2.62 -32.96 -6.50
CA GLY A 5 -3.81 -32.72 -7.31
C GLY A 5 -4.40 -31.32 -7.15
N THR A 6 -5.65 -31.14 -7.57
CA THR A 6 -6.35 -29.86 -7.55
C THR A 6 -6.53 -29.37 -6.10
N ASN A 7 -6.02 -28.17 -5.85
CA ASN A 7 -6.18 -27.41 -4.61
C ASN A 7 -6.09 -25.92 -4.94
N ALA A 8 -6.70 -25.07 -4.12
CA ALA A 8 -6.81 -23.63 -4.41
C ALA A 8 -5.44 -22.95 -4.54
N LEU A 9 -4.50 -23.25 -3.65
CA LEU A 9 -3.17 -22.65 -3.64
C LEU A 9 -2.37 -23.01 -4.89
N GLY A 10 -2.30 -24.31 -5.25
CA GLY A 10 -1.57 -24.76 -6.44
C GLY A 10 -2.19 -24.23 -7.73
N THR A 11 -3.51 -24.21 -7.82
CA THR A 11 -4.23 -23.69 -8.98
C THR A 11 -4.03 -22.17 -9.12
N ALA A 12 -4.10 -21.42 -8.02
CA ALA A 12 -3.85 -19.96 -8.05
C ALA A 12 -2.42 -19.62 -8.52
N LEU A 13 -1.42 -20.44 -8.13
CA LEU A 13 -0.05 -20.27 -8.58
C LEU A 13 0.13 -20.53 -10.08
N VAL A 14 -0.53 -21.58 -10.61
CA VAL A 14 -0.40 -21.97 -12.01
C VAL A 14 -1.17 -21.01 -12.93
N GLU A 15 -2.39 -20.67 -12.53
CA GLU A 15 -3.27 -19.85 -13.37
C GLU A 15 -3.10 -18.34 -13.15
N ALA A 16 -2.29 -17.95 -12.15
CA ALA A 16 -2.02 -16.55 -11.79
C ALA A 16 -3.29 -15.71 -11.56
N ARG A 17 -4.36 -16.35 -11.05
CA ARG A 17 -5.66 -15.72 -10.78
C ARG A 17 -6.28 -16.20 -9.46
N PRO A 18 -7.18 -15.41 -8.87
CA PRO A 18 -7.95 -15.86 -7.71
C PRO A 18 -8.65 -17.19 -8.01
N THR A 19 -8.52 -18.13 -7.09
CA THR A 19 -9.07 -19.48 -7.21
C THR A 19 -9.81 -19.83 -5.94
N LEU A 20 -10.96 -20.45 -6.11
CA LEU A 20 -11.80 -20.95 -5.05
C LEU A 20 -12.04 -22.43 -5.33
N ILE A 21 -11.83 -23.28 -4.34
CA ILE A 21 -12.11 -24.73 -4.38
C ILE A 21 -12.99 -25.05 -3.19
N ASP A 22 -14.19 -25.53 -3.45
CA ASP A 22 -15.21 -25.81 -2.43
C ASP A 22 -15.28 -27.31 -2.13
N CYS A 23 -15.07 -27.68 -0.87
CA CYS A 23 -15.29 -29.03 -0.34
C CYS A 23 -14.85 -30.16 -1.29
N GLY A 24 -15.79 -30.91 -1.82
CA GLY A 24 -15.57 -32.07 -2.71
C GLY A 24 -14.92 -31.76 -4.06
N GLU A 25 -14.63 -30.51 -4.38
CA GLU A 25 -13.84 -30.12 -5.56
C GLU A 25 -12.33 -30.36 -5.37
N HIS A 26 -11.88 -30.61 -4.12
CA HIS A 26 -10.52 -31.00 -3.85
C HIS A 26 -10.23 -32.39 -4.40
N TYR A 27 -9.06 -32.55 -5.02
CA TYR A 27 -8.61 -33.85 -5.53
C TYR A 27 -8.40 -34.88 -4.43
N LEU A 28 -7.97 -34.48 -3.25
CA LEU A 28 -7.73 -35.36 -2.11
C LEU A 28 -8.96 -35.44 -1.22
N ASP A 29 -9.55 -36.60 -1.02
CA ASP A 29 -10.72 -36.85 -0.18
C ASP A 29 -10.59 -36.29 1.24
N ARG A 30 -9.39 -36.34 1.81
CA ARG A 30 -9.11 -35.78 3.15
C ARG A 30 -9.27 -34.26 3.24
N LEU A 31 -9.39 -33.55 2.12
CA LEU A 31 -9.65 -32.10 2.03
C LEU A 31 -11.10 -31.80 1.66
N SER A 32 -11.93 -32.81 1.45
CA SER A 32 -13.33 -32.65 1.04
C SER A 32 -14.22 -31.91 2.04
N ASP A 33 -13.76 -31.78 3.29
CA ASP A 33 -14.47 -31.03 4.34
C ASP A 33 -14.04 -29.54 4.41
N PHE A 34 -13.10 -29.14 3.57
CA PHE A 34 -12.56 -27.78 3.58
C PHE A 34 -12.91 -27.03 2.30
N SER A 35 -13.14 -25.74 2.45
CA SER A 35 -13.25 -24.79 1.33
C SER A 35 -12.09 -23.82 1.40
N CYS A 36 -11.36 -23.64 0.29
CA CYS A 36 -10.16 -22.84 0.20
C CYS A 36 -10.32 -21.73 -0.84
N THR A 37 -9.93 -20.52 -0.48
CA THR A 37 -9.83 -19.39 -1.41
C THR A 37 -8.40 -18.91 -1.42
N SER A 38 -7.80 -18.84 -2.60
CA SER A 38 -6.40 -18.43 -2.77
C SER A 38 -6.31 -17.29 -3.77
N VAL A 39 -5.55 -16.24 -3.44
CA VAL A 39 -5.32 -15.08 -4.31
C VAL A 39 -3.82 -14.85 -4.47
N PRO A 40 -3.29 -14.84 -5.70
CA PRO A 40 -1.87 -14.60 -5.94
C PRO A 40 -1.49 -13.16 -5.66
N ILE A 41 -0.28 -12.97 -5.13
CA ILE A 41 0.36 -11.68 -4.84
C ILE A 41 1.44 -11.44 -5.89
N HIS A 42 1.36 -10.34 -6.62
CA HIS A 42 2.32 -10.03 -7.68
C HIS A 42 3.32 -8.96 -7.26
N CYS A 43 4.55 -9.10 -7.76
CA CYS A 43 5.53 -8.03 -7.72
C CYS A 43 5.22 -6.95 -8.78
N PRO A 44 5.87 -5.78 -8.71
CA PRO A 44 5.71 -4.72 -9.72
C PRO A 44 6.07 -5.15 -11.15
N GLN A 45 6.92 -6.15 -11.31
CA GLN A 45 7.31 -6.74 -12.60
C GLN A 45 6.24 -7.69 -13.15
N GLY A 46 5.33 -8.16 -12.30
CA GLY A 46 4.23 -9.05 -12.65
C GLY A 46 4.44 -10.51 -12.28
N ASP A 47 5.59 -10.85 -11.71
CA ASP A 47 5.85 -12.19 -11.22
C ASP A 47 5.10 -12.45 -9.91
N ILE A 48 4.74 -13.70 -9.65
CA ILE A 48 4.07 -14.09 -8.41
C ILE A 48 5.11 -14.17 -7.28
N LEU A 49 4.91 -13.36 -6.24
CA LEU A 49 5.70 -13.38 -4.99
C LEU A 49 5.23 -14.46 -4.03
N GLY A 50 3.94 -14.77 -4.05
CA GLY A 50 3.31 -15.72 -3.17
C GLY A 50 1.81 -15.79 -3.39
N VAL A 51 1.12 -16.50 -2.51
CA VAL A 51 -0.35 -16.65 -2.54
C VAL A 51 -0.88 -16.40 -1.13
N LEU A 52 -1.91 -15.59 -1.02
CA LEU A 52 -2.68 -15.46 0.21
C LEU A 52 -3.82 -16.48 0.16
N ASP A 53 -3.88 -17.37 1.13
CA ASP A 53 -4.85 -18.46 1.22
C ASP A 53 -5.73 -18.31 2.45
N LEU A 54 -7.00 -18.59 2.27
CA LEU A 54 -7.99 -18.70 3.36
C LEU A 54 -8.65 -20.07 3.26
N THR A 55 -8.43 -20.89 4.28
CA THR A 55 -9.05 -22.21 4.43
C THR A 55 -10.06 -22.17 5.55
N ARG A 56 -11.23 -22.71 5.33
CA ARG A 56 -12.28 -22.92 6.34
C ARG A 56 -12.85 -24.33 6.26
N GLU A 57 -13.35 -24.81 7.37
CA GLU A 57 -14.12 -26.05 7.43
C GLU A 57 -15.57 -25.83 6.96
N GLY A 58 -16.09 -26.76 6.17
CA GLY A 58 -17.43 -26.75 5.61
C GLY A 58 -17.58 -25.99 4.30
N PRO A 59 -18.75 -26.09 3.66
CA PRO A 59 -19.01 -25.48 2.38
C PRO A 59 -19.05 -23.95 2.47
N LEU A 60 -18.66 -23.31 1.37
CA LEU A 60 -18.85 -21.89 1.20
C LEU A 60 -20.34 -21.59 1.14
N GLY A 61 -20.85 -20.90 2.15
CA GLY A 61 -22.23 -20.42 2.13
C GLY A 61 -22.49 -19.48 0.95
N ARG A 62 -23.72 -18.93 0.87
CA ARG A 62 -24.14 -18.03 -0.24
C ARG A 62 -23.30 -16.75 -0.40
N VAL A 63 -22.31 -16.52 0.43
CA VAL A 63 -21.54 -15.28 0.44
C VAL A 63 -20.16 -15.56 -0.15
N HIS A 64 -19.96 -15.15 -1.39
CA HIS A 64 -18.68 -15.18 -2.10
C HIS A 64 -17.69 -14.09 -1.58
N ASP A 65 -17.77 -13.73 -0.30
CA ASP A 65 -17.03 -12.61 0.27
C ASP A 65 -15.54 -12.91 0.46
N SER A 66 -15.16 -14.21 0.59
CA SER A 66 -13.77 -14.58 0.83
C SER A 66 -12.82 -14.14 -0.30
N THR A 67 -13.22 -14.30 -1.57
CA THR A 67 -12.39 -13.86 -2.70
C THR A 67 -12.25 -12.35 -2.75
N ALA A 68 -13.34 -11.62 -2.48
CA ALA A 68 -13.31 -10.16 -2.44
C ALA A 68 -12.42 -9.66 -1.28
N LEU A 69 -12.59 -10.25 -0.08
CA LEU A 69 -11.80 -9.91 1.10
C LEU A 69 -10.30 -10.15 0.87
N LEU A 70 -9.93 -11.34 0.37
CA LEU A 70 -8.54 -11.66 0.07
C LEU A 70 -7.98 -10.77 -1.04
N SER A 71 -8.75 -10.47 -2.08
CA SER A 71 -8.33 -9.56 -3.15
C SER A 71 -8.07 -8.15 -2.62
N MET A 72 -8.87 -7.67 -1.66
CA MET A 72 -8.61 -6.39 -0.98
C MET A 72 -7.32 -6.44 -0.17
N ALA A 73 -7.08 -7.50 0.60
CA ALA A 73 -5.85 -7.68 1.36
C ALA A 73 -4.62 -7.76 0.44
N VAL A 74 -4.69 -8.56 -0.62
CA VAL A 74 -3.62 -8.68 -1.63
C VAL A 74 -3.33 -7.34 -2.28
N SER A 75 -4.34 -6.57 -2.67
CA SER A 75 -4.16 -5.25 -3.26
C SER A 75 -3.41 -4.29 -2.32
N GLN A 76 -3.67 -4.35 -1.00
CA GLN A 76 -2.93 -3.57 -0.01
C GLN A 76 -1.47 -4.03 0.11
N ILE A 77 -1.22 -5.34 0.08
CA ILE A 77 0.13 -5.91 0.09
C ILE A 77 0.89 -5.46 -1.17
N GLU A 78 0.30 -5.66 -2.35
CA GLU A 78 0.90 -5.26 -3.63
C GLU A 78 1.20 -3.75 -3.70
N SER A 79 0.30 -2.91 -3.18
CA SER A 79 0.51 -1.45 -3.09
C SER A 79 1.73 -1.11 -2.24
N ARG A 80 1.93 -1.81 -1.11
CA ARG A 80 3.10 -1.62 -0.24
C ARG A 80 4.38 -2.11 -0.91
N VAL A 81 4.34 -3.30 -1.53
CA VAL A 81 5.46 -3.85 -2.28
C VAL A 81 5.86 -2.90 -3.40
N PHE A 82 4.88 -2.45 -4.19
CA PHE A 82 5.08 -1.50 -5.29
C PHE A 82 5.76 -0.22 -4.81
N ASN A 83 5.24 0.38 -3.74
CA ASN A 83 5.78 1.62 -3.18
C ASN A 83 7.20 1.46 -2.60
N ASN A 84 7.51 0.30 -2.02
CA ASN A 84 8.83 0.02 -1.46
C ASN A 84 9.88 -0.36 -2.52
N SER A 85 9.46 -0.91 -3.65
CA SER A 85 10.35 -1.31 -4.74
C SER A 85 10.96 -0.12 -5.50
N PHE A 86 10.38 1.09 -5.36
CA PHE A 86 10.81 2.29 -6.09
C PHE A 86 11.07 3.48 -5.16
N PRO A 87 12.08 3.40 -4.26
CA PRO A 87 12.30 4.42 -3.23
C PRO A 87 12.66 5.80 -3.81
N ASP A 88 13.38 5.83 -4.94
CA ASP A 88 13.91 7.05 -5.57
C ASP A 88 13.16 7.45 -6.84
N GLN A 89 11.97 6.88 -7.05
CA GLN A 89 11.15 7.11 -8.23
C GLN A 89 9.79 7.70 -7.85
N ILE A 90 9.07 8.18 -8.86
CA ILE A 90 7.70 8.64 -8.66
C ILE A 90 6.79 7.42 -8.68
N VAL A 91 6.05 7.22 -7.60
CA VAL A 91 4.99 6.20 -7.53
C VAL A 91 3.66 6.91 -7.43
N LEU A 92 2.75 6.56 -8.32
CA LEU A 92 1.41 7.13 -8.35
C LEU A 92 0.34 6.06 -8.40
N ALA A 93 -0.77 6.33 -7.74
CA ALA A 93 -2.04 5.62 -7.90
C ALA A 93 -2.95 6.42 -8.80
N PHE A 94 -3.75 5.76 -9.63
CA PHE A 94 -4.71 6.44 -10.50
C PHE A 94 -5.96 5.60 -10.74
N HIS A 95 -7.07 6.29 -11.09
CA HIS A 95 -8.33 5.65 -11.50
C HIS A 95 -9.18 6.64 -12.29
N SER A 96 -10.09 6.14 -13.16
CA SER A 96 -11.06 6.96 -13.90
C SER A 96 -12.15 7.60 -13.03
N ARG A 97 -12.28 7.19 -11.78
CA ARG A 97 -13.20 7.75 -10.79
C ARG A 97 -12.46 8.06 -9.50
N ARG A 98 -12.56 9.29 -9.00
CA ARG A 98 -11.83 9.77 -7.83
C ARG A 98 -12.08 8.93 -6.57
N GLN A 99 -13.28 8.41 -6.38
CA GLN A 99 -13.67 7.61 -5.22
C GLN A 99 -12.94 6.26 -5.11
N TYR A 100 -12.32 5.79 -6.21
CA TYR A 100 -11.55 4.54 -6.21
C TYR A 100 -10.05 4.75 -6.03
N LEU A 101 -9.59 5.99 -5.85
CA LEU A 101 -8.26 6.22 -5.29
C LEU A 101 -8.21 5.69 -3.86
N GLU A 102 -7.10 5.06 -3.48
CA GLU A 102 -6.91 4.39 -2.19
C GLU A 102 -7.77 3.12 -1.99
N SER A 103 -8.38 2.62 -3.06
CA SER A 103 -9.12 1.37 -3.07
C SER A 103 -8.32 0.26 -3.78
N PRO A 104 -8.72 -1.01 -3.64
CA PRO A 104 -8.11 -2.13 -4.35
C PRO A 104 -8.17 -2.03 -5.88
N TRP A 105 -9.05 -1.20 -6.42
CA TRP A 105 -9.24 -1.02 -7.87
C TRP A 105 -8.35 0.05 -8.49
N GLN A 106 -7.56 0.76 -7.69
CA GLN A 106 -6.62 1.75 -8.22
C GLN A 106 -5.51 1.09 -9.05
N GLY A 107 -5.13 1.70 -10.15
CA GLY A 107 -3.93 1.35 -10.88
C GLY A 107 -2.70 1.97 -10.24
N LEU A 108 -1.57 1.26 -10.22
CA LEU A 108 -0.29 1.77 -9.74
C LEU A 108 0.69 1.90 -10.91
N LEU A 109 1.43 2.99 -10.93
CA LEU A 109 2.52 3.26 -11.86
C LEU A 109 3.77 3.68 -11.08
N ALA A 110 4.92 3.13 -11.45
CA ALA A 110 6.22 3.68 -11.09
C ALA A 110 6.82 4.35 -12.33
N VAL A 111 7.23 5.61 -12.17
CA VAL A 111 7.74 6.44 -13.25
C VAL A 111 9.09 7.00 -12.85
N SER A 112 10.07 6.91 -13.74
CA SER A 112 11.38 7.55 -13.54
C SER A 112 11.26 9.07 -13.52
N LEU A 113 12.27 9.73 -12.99
CA LEU A 113 12.35 11.21 -13.05
C LEU A 113 12.36 11.76 -14.48
N GLY A 114 12.74 10.93 -15.46
CA GLY A 114 12.68 11.25 -16.88
C GLY A 114 11.33 10.96 -17.55
N GLY A 115 10.32 10.48 -16.80
CA GLY A 115 8.98 10.21 -17.33
C GLY A 115 8.79 8.80 -17.92
N GLN A 116 9.78 7.92 -17.81
CA GLN A 116 9.68 6.55 -18.33
C GLN A 116 8.95 5.66 -17.33
N ILE A 117 7.98 4.87 -17.80
CA ILE A 117 7.25 3.90 -16.99
C ILE A 117 8.19 2.73 -16.66
N LEU A 118 8.43 2.51 -15.37
CA LEU A 118 9.30 1.47 -14.87
C LEU A 118 8.53 0.21 -14.48
N ALA A 119 7.31 0.38 -13.98
CA ALA A 119 6.44 -0.72 -13.59
C ALA A 119 4.98 -0.30 -13.62
N VAL A 120 4.11 -1.28 -13.80
CA VAL A 120 2.65 -1.11 -13.79
C VAL A 120 1.99 -2.27 -13.05
N SER A 121 0.96 -1.99 -12.24
CA SER A 121 0.14 -3.05 -11.64
C SER A 121 -0.81 -3.68 -12.66
N ALA A 122 -1.34 -4.86 -12.36
CA ALA A 122 -2.36 -5.51 -13.18
C ALA A 122 -3.60 -4.62 -13.38
N GLN A 123 -4.04 -3.93 -12.32
CA GLN A 123 -5.14 -2.97 -12.38
C GLN A 123 -4.82 -1.78 -13.29
N ALA A 124 -3.58 -1.30 -13.29
CA ALA A 124 -3.14 -0.25 -14.20
C ALA A 124 -3.25 -0.70 -15.67
N CYS A 125 -2.85 -1.92 -15.99
CA CYS A 125 -3.00 -2.50 -17.33
C CYS A 125 -4.47 -2.54 -17.76
N GLN A 126 -5.37 -2.96 -16.89
CA GLN A 126 -6.81 -2.99 -17.17
C GLN A 126 -7.39 -1.59 -17.40
N LEU A 127 -7.08 -0.62 -16.54
CA LEU A 127 -7.55 0.75 -16.65
C LEU A 127 -7.04 1.42 -17.93
N LEU A 128 -5.79 1.17 -18.28
CA LEU A 128 -5.17 1.71 -19.51
C LEU A 128 -5.48 0.88 -20.75
N ARG A 129 -6.14 -0.28 -20.61
CA ARG A 129 -6.45 -1.22 -21.70
C ARG A 129 -5.22 -1.49 -22.56
N ALA A 130 -4.12 -1.83 -21.91
CA ALA A 130 -2.84 -2.09 -22.55
C ALA A 130 -2.05 -3.15 -21.78
N GLU A 131 -1.33 -3.98 -22.51
CA GLU A 131 -0.47 -4.99 -21.95
C GLU A 131 0.74 -4.35 -21.24
N ARG A 132 1.24 -5.00 -20.19
CA ARG A 132 2.41 -4.54 -19.44
C ARG A 132 3.61 -4.28 -20.34
N SER A 133 3.89 -5.18 -21.27
CA SER A 133 4.98 -5.09 -22.25
C SER A 133 4.88 -3.86 -23.16
N ALA A 134 3.66 -3.40 -23.43
CA ALA A 134 3.42 -2.20 -24.21
C ALA A 134 3.56 -0.90 -23.42
N LEU A 135 3.53 -0.98 -22.07
CA LEU A 135 3.57 0.18 -21.16
C LEU A 135 4.97 0.41 -20.60
N VAL A 136 5.61 -0.64 -20.11
CA VAL A 136 6.93 -0.56 -19.47
C VAL A 136 7.99 -0.15 -20.48
N GLY A 137 8.83 0.80 -20.09
CA GLY A 137 9.86 1.39 -20.96
C GLY A 137 9.39 2.57 -21.80
N ARG A 138 8.07 2.78 -21.94
CA ARG A 138 7.51 3.94 -22.68
C ARG A 138 7.44 5.16 -21.77
N ARG A 139 7.28 6.32 -22.41
CA ARG A 139 7.07 7.56 -21.68
C ARG A 139 5.61 7.67 -21.22
N CYS A 140 5.40 8.06 -19.99
CA CYS A 140 4.05 8.16 -19.42
C CYS A 140 3.16 9.16 -20.17
N GLU A 141 3.74 10.21 -20.75
CA GLU A 141 3.04 11.20 -21.58
C GLU A 141 2.43 10.62 -22.86
N GLU A 142 3.03 9.60 -23.44
CA GLU A 142 2.48 8.93 -24.64
C GLU A 142 1.14 8.26 -24.38
N PHE A 143 0.97 7.75 -23.15
CA PHE A 143 -0.27 7.08 -22.75
C PHE A 143 -1.29 8.03 -22.11
N LEU A 144 -0.78 9.04 -21.39
CA LEU A 144 -1.65 9.99 -20.71
C LEU A 144 -2.02 11.18 -21.60
N GLY A 145 -1.35 11.33 -22.77
CA GLY A 145 -1.68 12.37 -23.75
C GLY A 145 -1.54 13.80 -23.24
N VAL A 146 -0.62 14.00 -22.29
CA VAL A 146 -0.38 15.30 -21.63
C VAL A 146 1.06 15.72 -21.83
N ASP A 147 1.32 17.03 -21.76
CA ASP A 147 2.69 17.54 -21.72
C ASP A 147 3.45 16.90 -20.53
N GLY A 148 4.45 16.09 -20.87
CA GLY A 148 5.21 15.29 -19.91
C GLY A 148 5.93 16.14 -18.90
N VAL A 149 6.41 17.33 -19.25
CA VAL A 149 7.11 18.25 -18.34
C VAL A 149 6.14 18.76 -17.28
N GLN A 150 4.95 19.17 -17.68
CA GLN A 150 3.92 19.65 -16.74
C GLN A 150 3.41 18.51 -15.85
N LEU A 151 3.18 17.33 -16.42
CA LEU A 151 2.73 16.16 -15.66
C LEU A 151 3.78 15.77 -14.62
N LEU A 152 5.04 15.60 -15.01
CA LEU A 152 6.12 15.24 -14.10
C LEU A 152 6.31 16.28 -13.00
N THR A 153 6.21 17.57 -13.33
CA THR A 153 6.30 18.65 -12.34
C THR A 153 5.18 18.52 -11.30
N ARG A 154 3.94 18.26 -11.72
CA ARG A 154 2.80 18.04 -10.82
C ARG A 154 2.97 16.80 -9.97
N LEU A 155 3.42 15.68 -10.56
CA LEU A 155 3.67 14.43 -9.86
C LEU A 155 4.79 14.58 -8.81
N GLN A 156 5.85 15.33 -9.12
CA GLN A 156 6.94 15.62 -8.19
C GLN A 156 6.53 16.55 -7.03
N GLN A 157 5.57 17.45 -7.26
CA GLN A 157 5.01 18.29 -6.19
C GLN A 157 4.17 17.49 -5.21
N GLY A 158 3.75 16.28 -5.59
CA GLY A 158 2.89 15.42 -4.78
C GLY A 158 1.43 15.86 -4.81
N GLY A 159 0.58 15.11 -4.09
CA GLY A 159 -0.83 15.44 -3.93
C GLY A 159 -1.75 14.66 -4.86
N VAL A 160 -2.99 15.13 -4.94
CA VAL A 160 -4.08 14.57 -5.75
C VAL A 160 -4.38 15.53 -6.89
N GLY A 161 -4.54 14.99 -8.09
CA GLY A 161 -4.90 15.76 -9.27
C GLY A 161 -5.74 14.98 -10.25
N SER A 162 -6.07 15.61 -11.38
CA SER A 162 -6.65 14.91 -12.52
C SER A 162 -5.89 15.25 -13.80
N VAL A 163 -6.02 14.36 -14.76
CA VAL A 163 -5.42 14.47 -16.08
C VAL A 163 -6.44 14.03 -17.12
N GLN A 164 -6.65 14.87 -18.14
CA GLN A 164 -7.47 14.54 -19.28
C GLN A 164 -6.63 13.80 -20.31
N THR A 165 -7.07 12.59 -20.69
CA THR A 165 -6.40 11.74 -21.67
C THR A 165 -7.30 11.46 -22.86
N ALA A 166 -6.75 10.89 -23.91
CA ALA A 166 -7.55 10.40 -25.05
C ALA A 166 -8.57 9.32 -24.66
N LYS A 167 -8.36 8.64 -23.53
CA LYS A 167 -9.24 7.59 -22.96
C LYS A 167 -10.22 8.12 -21.91
N GLY A 168 -10.25 9.42 -21.66
CA GLY A 168 -11.07 10.07 -20.65
C GLY A 168 -10.25 10.70 -19.51
N GLU A 169 -10.96 11.19 -18.50
CA GLU A 169 -10.33 11.79 -17.32
C GLU A 169 -9.85 10.71 -16.36
N PHE A 170 -8.61 10.85 -15.89
CA PHE A 170 -8.04 10.05 -14.82
C PHE A 170 -7.68 10.93 -13.64
N PHE A 171 -8.09 10.50 -12.46
CA PHE A 171 -7.66 11.07 -11.18
C PHE A 171 -6.42 10.32 -10.72
N TYR A 172 -5.45 11.03 -10.16
CA TYR A 172 -4.24 10.42 -9.64
C TYR A 172 -3.90 10.94 -8.24
N LYS A 173 -3.16 10.14 -7.49
CA LYS A 173 -2.53 10.50 -6.23
C LYS A 173 -1.06 10.09 -6.29
N THR A 174 -0.18 11.02 -6.02
CA THR A 174 1.24 10.70 -5.86
C THR A 174 1.44 10.05 -4.49
N LEU A 175 1.83 8.77 -4.51
CA LEU A 175 2.12 8.00 -3.30
C LEU A 175 3.54 8.27 -2.81
N ARG A 176 4.47 8.48 -3.76
CA ARG A 176 5.86 8.81 -3.51
C ARG A 176 6.39 9.72 -4.61
N ALA A 177 7.16 10.71 -4.21
CA ALA A 177 8.00 11.51 -5.12
C ALA A 177 9.35 11.72 -4.44
N PRO A 178 10.47 11.55 -5.16
CA PRO A 178 11.79 11.84 -4.61
C PRO A 178 11.91 13.33 -4.32
N ALA A 179 12.54 13.68 -3.21
CA ALA A 179 12.81 15.07 -2.86
C ALA A 179 13.65 15.71 -3.96
N ARG A 180 13.24 16.88 -4.48
CA ARG A 180 14.04 17.65 -5.42
C ARG A 180 15.33 18.06 -4.74
N SER A 181 16.48 17.52 -5.18
CA SER A 181 17.75 18.20 -4.97
C SER A 181 17.79 19.41 -5.92
N VAL A 182 17.43 20.57 -5.45
CA VAL A 182 17.68 21.82 -6.16
C VAL A 182 19.18 22.04 -6.09
N ASN A 183 19.90 21.62 -7.12
CA ASN A 183 21.29 21.99 -7.32
C ASN A 183 21.34 23.48 -7.71
N LEU A 184 21.28 24.35 -6.72
CA LEU A 184 21.80 25.70 -6.83
C LEU A 184 23.33 25.55 -6.74
N GLY A 185 24.02 25.80 -7.88
CA GLY A 185 25.47 25.64 -8.02
C GLY A 185 26.24 26.33 -6.90
N GLY A 186 26.76 25.52 -5.98
CA GLY A 186 27.73 25.86 -4.98
C GLY A 186 28.67 24.67 -4.77
N PRO A 187 29.93 24.88 -4.36
CA PRO A 187 30.89 23.79 -4.21
C PRO A 187 30.41 22.75 -3.22
N PRO A 188 30.81 21.47 -3.39
CA PRO A 188 30.26 20.37 -2.59
C PRO A 188 30.60 20.56 -1.10
N ARG A 189 29.64 21.08 -0.35
CA ARG A 189 29.66 20.93 1.10
C ARG A 189 29.29 19.48 1.38
N SER A 190 30.19 18.79 2.04
CA SER A 190 29.98 17.50 2.67
C SER A 190 28.62 17.54 3.39
N VAL A 191 27.62 16.91 2.78
CA VAL A 191 26.30 16.78 3.40
C VAL A 191 26.43 15.63 4.40
N ALA A 192 26.69 15.99 5.65
CA ALA A 192 26.34 15.14 6.75
C ALA A 192 24.90 14.70 6.55
N LYS A 193 24.61 13.39 6.69
CA LYS A 193 23.27 12.80 6.66
C LYS A 193 22.37 13.66 7.55
N THR A 194 21.57 14.55 6.93
CA THR A 194 20.48 15.23 7.63
C THR A 194 19.51 14.13 8.02
N ALA A 195 19.60 13.70 9.24
CA ALA A 195 18.53 12.98 9.92
C ALA A 195 17.26 13.75 9.62
N LYS A 196 16.23 13.08 9.07
CA LYS A 196 14.87 13.63 9.01
C LYS A 196 14.60 14.22 10.37
N ALA A 197 14.29 15.52 10.43
CA ALA A 197 13.95 16.18 11.67
C ALA A 197 12.85 15.33 12.31
N GLN A 198 13.21 14.57 13.32
CA GLN A 198 12.28 13.79 14.11
C GLN A 198 11.36 14.83 14.75
N PRO A 199 10.04 14.68 14.64
CA PRO A 199 9.15 15.59 15.32
C PRO A 199 9.49 15.49 16.81
N ASP A 200 10.11 16.55 17.34
CA ASP A 200 10.41 16.63 18.75
C ASP A 200 9.08 16.58 19.50
N LEU A 201 8.94 15.59 20.36
CA LEU A 201 7.72 15.39 21.15
C LEU A 201 7.35 16.65 21.93
N GLU A 202 8.35 17.41 22.37
CA GLU A 202 8.16 18.66 23.10
C GLU A 202 7.71 19.80 22.16
N ALA A 203 8.22 19.82 20.94
CA ALA A 203 7.79 20.80 19.93
C ALA A 203 6.32 20.62 19.51
N LEU A 204 5.78 19.41 19.56
CA LEU A 204 4.36 19.14 19.29
C LEU A 204 3.42 19.78 20.34
N ALA A 205 3.91 20.03 21.56
CA ALA A 205 3.13 20.65 22.62
C ALA A 205 2.83 22.15 22.35
N GLY A 206 3.68 22.80 21.55
CA GLY A 206 3.61 24.26 21.36
C GLY A 206 3.57 24.98 22.69
N ASN A 207 2.71 25.98 22.82
CA ASN A 207 2.54 26.78 24.03
C ASN A 207 1.43 26.24 24.98
N ASN A 208 0.91 25.03 24.76
CA ASN A 208 -0.17 24.48 25.57
C ASN A 208 0.35 23.63 26.75
N PRO A 209 0.28 24.13 28.00
CA PRO A 209 0.84 23.45 29.16
C PRO A 209 0.13 22.13 29.51
N ARG A 210 -1.18 22.04 29.21
CA ARG A 210 -1.95 20.79 29.42
C ARG A 210 -1.50 19.72 28.45
N TYR A 211 -1.27 20.11 27.21
CA TYR A 211 -0.80 19.20 26.17
C TYR A 211 0.63 18.72 26.44
N ALA A 212 1.53 19.63 26.84
CA ALA A 212 2.89 19.29 27.25
C ALA A 212 2.91 18.27 28.42
N ARG A 213 2.00 18.44 29.41
CA ARG A 213 1.86 17.49 30.51
C ARG A 213 1.41 16.11 30.02
N ALA A 214 0.41 16.06 29.13
CA ALA A 214 -0.10 14.79 28.56
C ALA A 214 1.00 14.03 27.80
N LEU A 215 1.80 14.74 26.98
CA LEU A 215 2.91 14.13 26.24
C LEU A 215 4.00 13.58 27.17
N ARG A 216 4.34 14.30 28.26
CA ARG A 216 5.29 13.80 29.25
C ARG A 216 4.77 12.53 29.95
N MET A 217 3.48 12.51 30.31
CA MET A 217 2.86 11.30 30.92
C MET A 217 2.90 10.12 29.94
N ALA A 218 2.56 10.33 28.67
CA ALA A 218 2.63 9.29 27.65
C ALA A 218 4.06 8.76 27.47
N ARG A 219 5.07 9.64 27.45
CA ARG A 219 6.48 9.25 27.38
C ARG A 219 6.92 8.42 28.60
N GLN A 220 6.49 8.79 29.80
CA GLN A 220 6.76 8.00 31.01
C GLN A 220 6.09 6.63 30.97
N GLY A 221 4.84 6.56 30.48
CA GLY A 221 4.14 5.29 30.25
C GLY A 221 4.91 4.36 29.31
N LEU A 222 5.39 4.88 28.20
CA LEU A 222 6.21 4.11 27.24
C LEU A 222 7.54 3.63 27.83
N ALA A 223 8.20 4.46 28.65
CA ALA A 223 9.46 4.08 29.32
C ALA A 223 9.27 2.92 30.31
N ASN A 224 8.04 2.73 30.81
CA ASN A 224 7.65 1.63 31.69
C ASN A 224 6.88 0.52 30.95
N GLU A 225 6.91 0.50 29.61
CA GLU A 225 6.23 -0.48 28.74
C GLU A 225 4.71 -0.55 28.93
N LEU A 226 4.09 0.53 29.42
CA LEU A 226 2.65 0.60 29.59
C LEU A 226 1.95 0.94 28.25
N PRO A 227 0.78 0.36 27.98
CA PRO A 227 -0.02 0.76 26.84
C PRO A 227 -0.49 2.20 26.98
N VAL A 228 -0.45 2.96 25.86
CA VAL A 228 -0.86 4.37 25.82
C VAL A 228 -2.12 4.50 24.98
N LEU A 229 -3.20 5.04 25.56
CA LEU A 229 -4.43 5.37 24.87
C LEU A 229 -4.48 6.86 24.53
N LEU A 230 -4.60 7.19 23.23
CA LEU A 230 -4.75 8.56 22.74
C LEU A 230 -6.20 8.83 22.38
N LEU A 231 -6.87 9.71 23.14
CA LEU A 231 -8.25 10.14 22.91
C LEU A 231 -8.28 11.54 22.28
N GLY A 232 -9.23 11.74 21.36
CA GLY A 232 -9.44 13.03 20.71
C GLY A 232 -10.30 12.89 19.45
N GLU A 233 -10.83 14.00 18.98
CA GLU A 233 -11.63 14.08 17.76
C GLU A 233 -10.83 13.75 16.49
N THR A 234 -11.53 13.49 15.39
CA THR A 234 -10.88 13.28 14.08
C THR A 234 -10.11 14.54 13.68
N GLY A 235 -8.89 14.36 13.17
CA GLY A 235 -8.04 15.48 12.75
C GLY A 235 -7.17 16.11 13.85
N THR A 236 -7.26 15.70 15.11
CA THR A 236 -6.47 16.26 16.22
C THR A 236 -5.00 15.82 16.27
N GLY A 237 -4.53 15.07 15.27
CA GLY A 237 -3.13 14.67 15.15
C GLY A 237 -2.72 13.45 16.00
N LYS A 238 -3.66 12.60 16.43
CA LYS A 238 -3.36 11.39 17.21
C LYS A 238 -2.29 10.50 16.57
N GLU A 239 -2.32 10.35 15.25
CA GLU A 239 -1.32 9.55 14.52
C GLU A 239 0.08 10.19 14.57
N VAL A 240 0.16 11.51 14.46
CA VAL A 240 1.43 12.26 14.56
C VAL A 240 2.05 12.06 15.95
N ILE A 241 1.22 12.12 17.00
CA ILE A 241 1.63 11.87 18.38
C ILE A 241 2.11 10.44 18.56
N ALA A 242 1.36 9.45 18.06
CA ALA A 242 1.72 8.03 18.17
C ALA A 242 3.07 7.75 17.51
N ARG A 243 3.32 8.29 16.32
CA ARG A 243 4.61 8.18 15.64
C ARG A 243 5.75 8.88 16.40
N ALA A 244 5.51 10.08 16.93
CA ALA A 244 6.52 10.81 17.71
C ALA A 244 6.86 10.08 19.01
N LEU A 245 5.86 9.51 19.68
CA LEU A 245 6.06 8.66 20.87
C LEU A 245 6.87 7.41 20.54
N HIS A 246 6.57 6.72 19.43
CA HIS A 246 7.34 5.56 18.99
C HIS A 246 8.82 5.93 18.75
N LEU A 247 9.07 7.02 18.04
CA LEU A 247 10.43 7.49 17.75
C LEU A 247 11.20 7.95 19.02
N ALA A 248 10.49 8.42 20.04
CA ALA A 248 11.07 8.80 21.33
C ALA A 248 11.21 7.62 22.31
N GLY A 249 10.71 6.45 21.98
CA GLY A 249 10.70 5.25 22.81
C GLY A 249 11.91 4.33 22.61
N SER A 250 12.02 3.30 23.46
CA SER A 250 13.07 2.27 23.41
C SER A 250 13.04 1.40 22.16
N ARG A 251 11.91 1.41 21.42
CA ARG A 251 11.69 0.64 20.19
C ARG A 251 11.73 1.50 18.92
N SER A 252 12.38 2.66 18.96
CA SER A 252 12.49 3.59 17.82
C SER A 252 13.18 3.01 16.59
N ASP A 253 14.00 1.97 16.76
CA ASP A 253 14.66 1.18 15.71
C ASP A 253 13.75 0.12 15.07
N LYS A 254 12.61 -0.17 15.67
CA LYS A 254 11.66 -1.17 15.21
C LYS A 254 10.60 -0.54 14.28
N PRO A 255 9.96 -1.33 13.41
CA PRO A 255 8.91 -0.82 12.53
C PRO A 255 7.70 -0.33 13.35
N PHE A 256 7.16 0.85 12.98
CA PHE A 256 5.88 1.35 13.48
C PHE A 256 4.75 0.71 12.65
N VAL A 257 4.00 -0.20 13.26
CA VAL A 257 2.87 -0.89 12.61
C VAL A 257 1.58 -0.19 13.01
N ALA A 258 0.93 0.47 12.05
CA ALA A 258 -0.37 1.09 12.25
C ALA A 258 -1.48 0.16 11.75
N VAL A 259 -2.41 -0.20 12.64
CA VAL A 259 -3.57 -1.04 12.30
C VAL A 259 -4.84 -0.21 12.41
N ASN A 260 -5.64 -0.19 11.35
CA ASN A 260 -6.96 0.44 11.37
C ASN A 260 -8.01 -0.59 11.81
N CYS A 261 -8.31 -0.63 13.11
CA CYS A 261 -9.27 -1.58 13.66
C CYS A 261 -10.68 -1.45 13.08
N ALA A 262 -11.07 -0.27 12.59
CA ALA A 262 -12.35 -0.07 11.92
C ALA A 262 -12.43 -0.73 10.53
N ALA A 263 -11.28 -1.08 9.96
CA ALA A 263 -11.19 -1.78 8.67
C ALA A 263 -11.11 -3.31 8.85
N ILE A 264 -11.03 -3.81 10.08
CA ILE A 264 -10.98 -5.25 10.38
C ILE A 264 -12.42 -5.71 10.65
N PRO A 265 -12.95 -6.70 9.92
CA PRO A 265 -14.23 -7.30 10.23
C PRO A 265 -14.26 -7.88 11.65
N GLU A 266 -15.40 -7.73 12.36
CA GLU A 266 -15.53 -8.17 13.77
C GLU A 266 -15.07 -9.62 14.02
N GLY A 267 -15.34 -10.53 13.08
CA GLY A 267 -14.92 -11.95 13.20
C GLY A 267 -13.43 -12.23 13.00
N LEU A 268 -12.61 -11.22 12.60
CA LEU A 268 -11.18 -11.38 12.39
C LEU A 268 -10.33 -10.63 13.43
N ILE A 269 -10.94 -9.84 14.30
CA ILE A 269 -10.22 -9.03 15.31
C ILE A 269 -9.40 -9.94 16.24
N GLU A 270 -9.95 -11.07 16.68
CA GLU A 270 -9.28 -12.00 17.61
C GLU A 270 -8.08 -12.74 16.99
N SER A 271 -8.04 -12.88 15.67
CA SER A 271 -6.94 -13.53 14.95
C SER A 271 -5.85 -12.60 14.46
N GLU A 272 -6.15 -11.29 14.36
CA GLU A 272 -5.23 -10.27 13.81
C GLU A 272 -4.56 -9.40 14.90
N LEU A 273 -5.06 -9.41 16.13
CA LEU A 273 -4.55 -8.73 17.33
C LEU A 273 -4.03 -9.69 18.38
#